data_4f7ba2f2cc0483576275aa81ce6b3c00
#
_entry.id   4f7ba2f2cc0483576275aa81ce6b3c00
#
_cell.length_a   1.000
_cell.length_b   1.000
_cell.length_c   1.000
_cell.angle_alpha   90.00
_cell.angle_beta   90.00
_cell.angle_gamma   90.00
#
_symmetry.space_group_name_H-M   'P 1'
#
loop_
_entity.id
_entity.type
_entity.pdbx_description
1 polymer ?
#
loop_
_entity_poly.entity_id
_entity_poly.type
_entity_poly.pdbx_seq_one_letter_code
_entity_poly.pdbx_strand_id
1 'polypeptide(L)'
;MAFYQERIVPWLIHLSMRQRMLAPYRDRVVSSARGRVLEVGIGSGLNLPFYASTATEIIGLEPSPKLLEMANKAARKTPIPLRLVEGTAEAIPIEDHDVDAVVTTWTMCSIPEIQTALQEMRRVLRPGGRLFFVEHGRATEPRVRWWQDHLTPAWKHLSGGCHLNRSIDELIENAGFRIERLDKGYMRGPKPMTFMYEGSARPQ
;
A
#
# COMPACT_ATOMS: atom_id res chain seq x y z
N MET A 1 8.77 -23.89 -7.86
CA MET A 1 8.43 -22.74 -6.99
C MET A 1 7.96 -21.50 -7.78
N ALA A 2 8.55 -21.21 -8.96
CA ALA A 2 8.14 -20.05 -9.78
C ALA A 2 6.64 -20.04 -10.15
N PHE A 3 6.10 -21.15 -10.63
CA PHE A 3 4.67 -21.25 -11.03
C PHE A 3 3.70 -20.88 -9.89
N TYR A 4 3.99 -21.30 -8.65
CA TYR A 4 3.18 -20.98 -7.48
C TYR A 4 3.20 -19.46 -7.21
N GLN A 5 4.37 -18.86 -7.20
CA GLN A 5 4.56 -17.43 -6.94
C GLN A 5 3.94 -16.54 -8.05
N GLU A 6 4.06 -16.95 -9.31
CA GLU A 6 3.61 -16.15 -10.44
C GLU A 6 2.10 -16.27 -10.73
N ARG A 7 1.48 -17.41 -10.40
CA ARG A 7 0.06 -17.65 -10.76
C ARG A 7 -0.89 -17.84 -9.58
N ILE A 8 -0.44 -18.48 -8.50
CA ILE A 8 -1.32 -18.81 -7.36
C ILE A 8 -1.31 -17.68 -6.34
N VAL A 9 -0.14 -17.18 -5.96
CA VAL A 9 -0.02 -16.10 -4.96
C VAL A 9 -0.79 -14.85 -5.37
N PRO A 10 -0.71 -14.32 -6.60
CA PRO A 10 -1.49 -13.14 -7.00
C PRO A 10 -3.00 -13.34 -6.87
N TRP A 11 -3.51 -14.54 -7.17
CA TRP A 11 -4.92 -14.85 -7.01
C TRP A 11 -5.34 -14.92 -5.53
N LEU A 12 -4.51 -15.52 -4.67
CA LEU A 12 -4.75 -15.55 -3.22
C LEU A 12 -4.71 -14.14 -2.61
N ILE A 13 -3.77 -13.30 -3.02
CA ILE A 13 -3.70 -11.89 -2.63
C ILE A 13 -4.99 -11.19 -3.05
N HIS A 14 -5.40 -11.30 -4.30
CA HIS A 14 -6.65 -10.70 -4.78
C HIS A 14 -7.86 -11.13 -3.93
N LEU A 15 -7.99 -12.43 -3.64
CA LEU A 15 -9.11 -12.96 -2.87
C LEU A 15 -9.10 -12.44 -1.42
N SER A 16 -7.93 -12.46 -0.77
CA SER A 16 -7.77 -11.97 0.60
C SER A 16 -8.03 -10.47 0.72
N MET A 17 -7.59 -9.70 -0.28
CA MET A 17 -7.73 -8.23 -0.28
C MET A 17 -9.12 -7.77 -0.74
N ARG A 18 -9.97 -8.65 -1.28
CA ARG A 18 -11.34 -8.33 -1.73
C ARG A 18 -12.39 -8.31 -0.61
N GLN A 19 -11.99 -8.55 0.63
CA GLN A 19 -12.91 -8.63 1.77
C GLN A 19 -13.64 -7.29 1.99
N ARG A 20 -14.96 -7.35 2.21
CA ARG A 20 -15.80 -6.16 2.43
C ARG A 20 -15.39 -5.31 3.62
N MET A 21 -14.79 -5.93 4.64
CA MET A 21 -14.31 -5.23 5.84
C MET A 21 -13.16 -4.26 5.55
N LEU A 22 -12.45 -4.40 4.42
CA LEU A 22 -11.38 -3.50 4.01
C LEU A 22 -11.90 -2.26 3.25
N ALA A 23 -13.13 -2.30 2.75
CA ALA A 23 -13.72 -1.22 1.95
C ALA A 23 -13.78 0.13 2.69
N PRO A 24 -14.18 0.21 3.97
CA PRO A 24 -14.19 1.49 4.70
C PRO A 24 -12.80 2.14 4.84
N TYR A 25 -11.75 1.33 4.96
CA TYR A 25 -10.37 1.82 5.01
C TYR A 25 -9.94 2.40 3.67
N ARG A 26 -10.24 1.69 2.56
CA ARG A 26 -10.00 2.20 1.20
C ARG A 26 -10.72 3.51 0.96
N ASP A 27 -11.99 3.56 1.31
CA ASP A 27 -12.81 4.74 1.11
C ASP A 27 -12.19 5.98 1.80
N ARG A 28 -11.81 5.88 3.05
CA ARG A 28 -11.21 7.00 3.79
C ARG A 28 -9.85 7.46 3.25
N VAL A 29 -9.01 6.49 2.85
CA VAL A 29 -7.62 6.78 2.44
C VAL A 29 -7.56 7.16 0.96
N VAL A 30 -8.15 6.34 0.09
CA VAL A 30 -8.04 6.50 -1.37
C VAL A 30 -8.85 7.71 -1.86
N SER A 31 -10.05 7.95 -1.31
CA SER A 31 -10.89 9.11 -1.69
C SER A 31 -10.27 10.45 -1.33
N SER A 32 -9.27 10.46 -0.43
CA SER A 32 -8.56 11.67 -0.04
C SER A 32 -7.49 12.11 -1.04
N ALA A 33 -7.04 11.20 -1.92
CA ALA A 33 -6.04 11.49 -2.93
C ALA A 33 -6.61 12.38 -4.05
N ARG A 34 -5.83 13.37 -4.49
CA ARG A 34 -6.22 14.37 -5.47
C ARG A 34 -5.11 14.58 -6.49
N GLY A 35 -5.48 15.13 -7.66
CA GLY A 35 -4.54 15.43 -8.72
C GLY A 35 -3.98 14.19 -9.38
N ARG A 36 -2.72 14.22 -9.76
CA ARG A 36 -1.98 13.10 -10.32
C ARG A 36 -1.51 12.19 -9.19
N VAL A 37 -2.00 10.95 -9.16
CA VAL A 37 -1.79 10.01 -8.04
C VAL A 37 -0.92 8.85 -8.48
N LEU A 38 0.12 8.54 -7.69
CA LEU A 38 0.84 7.28 -7.77
C LEU A 38 0.27 6.31 -6.74
N GLU A 39 -0.24 5.18 -7.17
CA GLU A 39 -0.58 4.05 -6.30
C GLU A 39 0.55 3.03 -6.30
N VAL A 40 1.25 2.90 -5.17
CA VAL A 40 2.33 1.91 -4.98
C VAL A 40 1.73 0.60 -4.53
N GLY A 41 1.95 -0.45 -5.32
CA GLY A 41 1.31 -1.75 -5.12
C GLY A 41 -0.18 -1.72 -5.48
N ILE A 42 -0.52 -1.28 -6.71
CA ILE A 42 -1.92 -1.24 -7.17
C ILE A 42 -2.58 -2.62 -7.14
N GLY A 43 -1.77 -3.68 -7.17
CA GLY A 43 -2.25 -5.05 -7.13
C GLY A 43 -3.23 -5.34 -8.27
N SER A 44 -4.38 -5.88 -7.93
CA SER A 44 -5.46 -6.18 -8.89
C SER A 44 -6.44 -5.02 -9.14
N GLY A 45 -6.10 -3.79 -8.71
CA GLY A 45 -6.92 -2.59 -8.94
C GLY A 45 -8.13 -2.46 -8.01
N LEU A 46 -8.07 -3.03 -6.80
CA LEU A 46 -9.20 -3.00 -5.85
C LEU A 46 -9.47 -1.61 -5.26
N ASN A 47 -8.53 -0.69 -5.37
CA ASN A 47 -8.69 0.71 -4.94
C ASN A 47 -9.39 1.58 -5.99
N LEU A 48 -9.36 1.19 -7.26
CA LEU A 48 -9.87 2.02 -8.37
C LEU A 48 -11.31 2.55 -8.16
N PRO A 49 -12.26 1.78 -7.59
CA PRO A 49 -13.60 2.28 -7.35
C PRO A 49 -13.72 3.34 -6.24
N PHE A 50 -12.67 3.55 -5.44
CA PHE A 50 -12.67 4.46 -4.29
C PHE A 50 -12.03 5.81 -4.58
N TYR A 51 -11.37 5.98 -5.72
CA TYR A 51 -10.85 7.28 -6.13
C TYR A 51 -11.99 8.25 -6.43
N ALA A 52 -11.91 9.44 -5.82
CA ALA A 52 -12.83 10.53 -6.11
C ALA A 52 -12.49 11.20 -7.46
N SER A 53 -13.43 11.91 -8.03
CA SER A 53 -13.25 12.68 -9.29
C SER A 53 -12.20 13.81 -9.17
N THR A 54 -11.71 14.07 -7.98
CA THR A 54 -10.58 14.99 -7.72
C THR A 54 -9.22 14.40 -8.11
N ALA A 55 -9.11 13.08 -8.29
CA ALA A 55 -7.96 12.45 -8.92
C ALA A 55 -8.08 12.62 -10.45
N THR A 56 -7.06 13.20 -11.07
CA THR A 56 -7.07 13.51 -12.52
C THR A 56 -6.38 12.44 -13.36
N GLU A 57 -5.45 11.71 -12.77
CA GLU A 57 -4.73 10.58 -13.35
C GLU A 57 -4.29 9.63 -12.23
N ILE A 58 -4.33 8.34 -12.49
CA ILE A 58 -3.77 7.31 -11.61
C ILE A 58 -2.61 6.63 -12.32
N ILE A 59 -1.46 6.55 -11.66
CA ILE A 59 -0.33 5.74 -12.07
C ILE A 59 -0.24 4.57 -11.11
N GLY A 60 -0.47 3.37 -11.60
CA GLY A 60 -0.44 2.15 -10.78
C GLY A 60 0.87 1.40 -10.94
N LEU A 61 1.70 1.38 -9.91
CA LEU A 61 2.96 0.64 -9.85
C LEU A 61 2.75 -0.74 -9.24
N GLU A 62 3.22 -1.80 -9.90
CA GLU A 62 3.09 -3.18 -9.41
C GLU A 62 4.17 -4.07 -10.04
N PRO A 63 4.92 -4.86 -9.26
CA PRO A 63 5.93 -5.76 -9.81
C PRO A 63 5.37 -7.05 -10.43
N SER A 64 4.13 -7.42 -10.15
CA SER A 64 3.52 -8.65 -10.66
C SER A 64 2.78 -8.43 -11.97
N PRO A 65 3.25 -8.97 -13.12
CA PRO A 65 2.54 -8.86 -14.39
C PRO A 65 1.11 -9.41 -14.32
N LYS A 66 0.89 -10.45 -13.48
CA LYS A 66 -0.43 -11.06 -13.31
C LYS A 66 -1.41 -10.13 -12.58
N LEU A 67 -0.95 -9.41 -11.57
CA LEU A 67 -1.77 -8.42 -10.88
C LEU A 67 -2.04 -7.21 -11.78
N LEU A 68 -1.05 -6.77 -12.57
CA LEU A 68 -1.25 -5.71 -13.58
C LEU A 68 -2.30 -6.09 -14.63
N GLU A 69 -2.31 -7.34 -15.10
CA GLU A 69 -3.37 -7.82 -16.00
C GLU A 69 -4.76 -7.71 -15.36
N MET A 70 -4.87 -8.03 -14.07
CA MET A 70 -6.14 -7.91 -13.33
C MET A 70 -6.52 -6.45 -13.13
N ALA A 71 -5.57 -5.57 -12.79
CA ALA A 71 -5.78 -4.12 -12.67
C ALA A 71 -6.24 -3.51 -13.99
N ASN A 72 -5.66 -3.92 -15.12
CA ASN A 72 -6.09 -3.46 -16.45
C ASN A 72 -7.54 -3.84 -16.78
N LYS A 73 -7.99 -5.02 -16.32
CA LYS A 73 -9.41 -5.40 -16.44
C LYS A 73 -10.31 -4.56 -15.55
N ALA A 74 -9.86 -4.25 -14.33
CA ALA A 74 -10.59 -3.40 -13.39
C ALA A 74 -10.68 -1.95 -13.88
N ALA A 75 -9.65 -1.45 -14.56
CA ALA A 75 -9.56 -0.11 -15.15
C ALA A 75 -10.72 0.24 -16.07
N ARG A 76 -11.30 -0.74 -16.76
CA ARG A 76 -12.44 -0.52 -17.66
C ARG A 76 -13.69 0.06 -16.97
N LYS A 77 -13.72 0.03 -15.65
CA LYS A 77 -14.85 0.50 -14.83
C LYS A 77 -14.59 1.86 -14.16
N THR A 78 -13.38 2.39 -14.27
CA THR A 78 -13.06 3.73 -13.74
C THR A 78 -13.09 4.78 -14.84
N PRO A 79 -13.66 5.97 -14.57
CA PRO A 79 -13.62 7.08 -15.52
C PRO A 79 -12.27 7.82 -15.49
N ILE A 80 -11.42 7.57 -14.49
CA ILE A 80 -10.16 8.27 -14.30
C ILE A 80 -9.09 7.61 -15.19
N PRO A 81 -8.32 8.39 -15.97
CA PRO A 81 -7.19 7.86 -16.74
C PRO A 81 -6.24 7.06 -15.87
N LEU A 82 -5.91 5.83 -16.29
CA LEU A 82 -5.00 4.94 -15.58
C LEU A 82 -3.83 4.55 -16.47
N ARG A 83 -2.61 4.76 -15.95
CA ARG A 83 -1.37 4.25 -16.52
C ARG A 83 -0.82 3.16 -15.60
N LEU A 84 -0.67 1.95 -16.09
CA LEU A 84 -0.04 0.85 -15.36
C LEU A 84 1.45 0.78 -15.68
N VAL A 85 2.25 0.60 -14.65
CA VAL A 85 3.71 0.54 -14.72
C VAL A 85 4.19 -0.71 -13.99
N GLU A 86 4.91 -1.56 -14.69
CA GLU A 86 5.60 -2.69 -14.07
C GLU A 86 6.90 -2.18 -13.43
N GLY A 87 7.08 -2.44 -12.14
CA GLY A 87 8.25 -1.98 -11.41
C GLY A 87 8.10 -2.17 -9.90
N THR A 88 9.18 -1.92 -9.19
CA THR A 88 9.24 -2.03 -7.73
C THR A 88 9.23 -0.66 -7.07
N ALA A 89 8.81 -0.61 -5.81
CA ALA A 89 8.74 0.63 -5.05
C ALA A 89 10.11 1.20 -4.69
N GLU A 90 11.14 0.38 -4.73
CA GLU A 90 12.53 0.76 -4.47
C GLU A 90 13.22 1.48 -5.63
N ALA A 91 12.59 1.46 -6.82
CA ALA A 91 13.06 2.15 -8.02
C ALA A 91 11.85 2.60 -8.84
N ILE A 92 11.19 3.66 -8.41
CA ILE A 92 9.97 4.17 -9.05
C ILE A 92 10.32 4.86 -10.37
N PRO A 93 9.86 4.36 -11.54
CA PRO A 93 10.22 4.92 -12.84
C PRO A 93 9.36 6.16 -13.19
N ILE A 94 9.40 7.14 -12.33
CA ILE A 94 8.69 8.43 -12.42
C ILE A 94 9.68 9.53 -12.04
N GLU A 95 9.58 10.67 -12.69
CA GLU A 95 10.42 11.84 -12.45
C GLU A 95 10.26 12.40 -11.03
N ASP A 96 11.23 13.18 -10.60
CA ASP A 96 11.17 13.89 -9.32
C ASP A 96 10.01 14.90 -9.35
N HIS A 97 9.28 14.98 -8.22
CA HIS A 97 8.22 15.98 -8.06
C HIS A 97 7.12 15.92 -9.14
N ASP A 98 6.75 14.73 -9.59
CA ASP A 98 5.80 14.53 -10.70
C ASP A 98 4.37 14.23 -10.25
N VAL A 99 4.14 13.81 -9.01
CA VAL A 99 2.82 13.44 -8.50
C VAL A 99 2.35 14.29 -7.32
N ASP A 100 1.04 14.52 -7.25
CA ASP A 100 0.43 15.31 -6.17
C ASP A 100 0.13 14.45 -4.94
N ALA A 101 -0.05 13.15 -5.14
CA ALA A 101 -0.30 12.19 -4.07
C ALA A 101 0.35 10.83 -4.35
N VAL A 102 0.80 10.18 -3.28
CA VAL A 102 1.15 8.76 -3.26
C VAL A 102 0.15 8.04 -2.38
N VAL A 103 -0.37 6.92 -2.86
CA VAL A 103 -1.28 6.04 -2.11
C VAL A 103 -0.62 4.68 -1.95
N THR A 104 -0.67 4.12 -0.73
CA THR A 104 -0.23 2.75 -0.45
C THR A 104 -1.22 2.07 0.50
N THR A 105 -1.64 0.87 0.15
CA THR A 105 -2.61 0.12 0.95
C THR A 105 -2.19 -1.35 1.07
N TRP A 106 -1.87 -1.78 2.28
CA TRP A 106 -1.38 -3.14 2.60
C TRP A 106 -0.21 -3.58 1.73
N THR A 107 0.69 -2.66 1.41
CA THR A 107 1.84 -2.85 0.52
C THR A 107 3.16 -2.66 1.27
N MET A 108 3.29 -1.62 2.09
CA MET A 108 4.52 -1.32 2.84
C MET A 108 4.97 -2.48 3.74
N CYS A 109 4.04 -3.31 4.20
CA CYS A 109 4.36 -4.49 4.98
C CYS A 109 5.16 -5.55 4.21
N SER A 110 5.07 -5.56 2.86
CA SER A 110 5.66 -6.59 1.99
C SER A 110 6.88 -6.12 1.19
N ILE A 111 7.12 -4.81 1.10
CA ILE A 111 8.28 -4.26 0.39
C ILE A 111 9.57 -4.65 1.10
N PRO A 112 10.55 -5.29 0.42
CA PRO A 112 11.80 -5.71 1.06
C PRO A 112 12.57 -4.53 1.66
N GLU A 113 12.98 -3.56 0.83
CA GLU A 113 13.77 -2.39 1.21
C GLU A 113 12.86 -1.17 1.44
N ILE A 114 12.02 -1.23 2.49
CA ILE A 114 10.97 -0.25 2.74
C ILE A 114 11.50 1.18 2.91
N GLN A 115 12.68 1.38 3.47
CA GLN A 115 13.26 2.72 3.61
C GLN A 115 13.60 3.33 2.25
N THR A 116 14.19 2.55 1.34
CA THR A 116 14.47 2.97 -0.03
C THR A 116 13.15 3.30 -0.76
N ALA A 117 12.14 2.46 -0.61
CA ALA A 117 10.83 2.68 -1.22
C ALA A 117 10.15 3.96 -0.71
N LEU A 118 10.20 4.23 0.58
CA LEU A 118 9.67 5.47 1.15
C LEU A 118 10.45 6.71 0.70
N GLN A 119 11.76 6.61 0.50
CA GLN A 119 12.57 7.70 -0.08
C GLN A 119 12.16 7.95 -1.54
N GLU A 120 11.92 6.91 -2.33
CA GLU A 120 11.42 7.03 -3.69
C GLU A 120 10.01 7.65 -3.73
N MET A 121 9.10 7.22 -2.84
CA MET A 121 7.78 7.83 -2.70
C MET A 121 7.89 9.32 -2.36
N ARG A 122 8.86 9.70 -1.52
CA ARG A 122 9.13 11.10 -1.18
C ARG A 122 9.70 11.87 -2.38
N ARG A 123 10.63 11.28 -3.13
CA ARG A 123 11.26 11.88 -4.31
C ARG A 123 10.25 12.28 -5.39
N VAL A 124 9.29 11.40 -5.67
CA VAL A 124 8.31 11.64 -6.73
C VAL A 124 7.19 12.61 -6.34
N LEU A 125 7.01 12.88 -5.04
CA LEU A 125 6.01 13.82 -4.54
C LEU A 125 6.42 15.26 -4.82
N ARG A 126 5.50 16.03 -5.37
CA ARG A 126 5.61 17.49 -5.52
C ARG A 126 5.72 18.18 -4.17
N PRO A 127 6.32 19.39 -4.11
CA PRO A 127 6.18 20.24 -2.93
C PRO A 127 4.70 20.43 -2.56
N GLY A 128 4.36 20.10 -1.30
CA GLY A 128 2.97 20.11 -0.82
C GLY A 128 2.16 18.83 -1.11
N GLY A 129 2.74 17.89 -1.84
CA GLY A 129 2.13 16.57 -2.06
C GLY A 129 2.04 15.72 -0.79
N ARG A 130 1.22 14.68 -0.81
CA ARG A 130 0.93 13.84 0.36
C ARG A 130 1.06 12.36 0.08
N LEU A 131 1.54 11.63 1.09
CA LEU A 131 1.42 10.18 1.20
C LEU A 131 0.14 9.85 1.98
N PHE A 132 -0.73 9.03 1.40
CA PHE A 132 -1.90 8.44 2.04
C PHE A 132 -1.68 6.95 2.22
N PHE A 133 -1.96 6.43 3.41
CA PHE A 133 -1.65 5.03 3.70
C PHE A 133 -2.69 4.36 4.58
N VAL A 134 -2.89 3.07 4.34
CA VAL A 134 -3.49 2.13 5.28
C VAL A 134 -2.71 0.82 5.24
N GLU A 135 -2.15 0.46 6.38
CA GLU A 135 -1.24 -0.69 6.50
C GLU A 135 -1.53 -1.47 7.78
N HIS A 136 -1.29 -2.76 7.77
CA HIS A 136 -1.18 -3.46 9.02
C HIS A 136 0.26 -3.40 9.53
N GLY A 137 0.43 -3.46 10.85
CA GLY A 137 1.76 -3.35 11.43
C GLY A 137 1.80 -3.71 12.92
N ARG A 138 2.87 -3.29 13.57
CA ARG A 138 3.21 -3.60 14.94
C ARG A 138 2.15 -3.07 15.91
N ALA A 139 1.60 -3.96 16.73
CA ALA A 139 0.62 -3.60 17.75
C ALA A 139 1.26 -2.85 18.94
N THR A 140 0.46 -2.17 19.72
CA THR A 140 0.92 -1.45 20.91
C THR A 140 1.10 -2.38 22.11
N GLU A 141 0.32 -3.45 22.21
CA GLU A 141 0.35 -4.36 23.35
C GLU A 141 1.53 -5.33 23.31
N PRO A 142 2.32 -5.47 24.39
CA PRO A 142 3.50 -6.35 24.42
C PRO A 142 3.21 -7.81 24.09
N ARG A 143 2.08 -8.35 24.53
CA ARG A 143 1.67 -9.74 24.24
C ARG A 143 1.39 -9.95 22.74
N VAL A 144 0.74 -8.98 22.08
CA VAL A 144 0.44 -9.08 20.65
C VAL A 144 1.72 -8.93 19.85
N ARG A 145 2.62 -8.00 20.23
CA ARG A 145 3.95 -7.87 19.62
C ARG A 145 4.75 -9.15 19.67
N TRP A 146 4.75 -9.82 20.82
CA TRP A 146 5.42 -11.12 20.97
C TRP A 146 4.91 -12.13 19.93
N TRP A 147 3.58 -12.23 19.77
CA TRP A 147 3.01 -13.11 18.75
C TRP A 147 3.36 -12.66 17.32
N GLN A 148 3.34 -11.36 17.03
CA GLN A 148 3.75 -10.84 15.73
C GLN A 148 5.19 -11.19 15.39
N ASP A 149 6.10 -11.03 16.35
CA ASP A 149 7.52 -11.33 16.16
C ASP A 149 7.76 -12.84 15.89
N HIS A 150 7.02 -13.73 16.58
CA HIS A 150 7.15 -15.18 16.40
C HIS A 150 6.44 -15.70 15.13
N LEU A 151 5.34 -15.09 14.73
CA LEU A 151 4.57 -15.50 13.54
C LEU A 151 5.17 -14.96 12.23
N THR A 152 5.81 -13.80 12.26
CA THR A 152 6.32 -13.13 11.05
C THR A 152 7.22 -14.00 10.19
N PRO A 153 8.19 -14.78 10.73
CA PRO A 153 9.06 -15.60 9.89
C PRO A 153 8.32 -16.61 9.01
N ALA A 154 7.32 -17.30 9.57
CA ALA A 154 6.48 -18.23 8.81
C ALA A 154 5.48 -17.50 7.91
N TRP A 155 4.88 -16.41 8.40
CA TRP A 155 3.90 -15.62 7.67
C TRP A 155 4.46 -15.01 6.38
N LYS A 156 5.68 -14.51 6.39
CA LYS A 156 6.36 -13.97 5.20
C LYS A 156 6.36 -14.93 4.01
N HIS A 157 6.57 -16.21 4.25
CA HIS A 157 6.62 -17.23 3.20
C HIS A 157 5.22 -17.51 2.60
N LEU A 158 4.17 -17.36 3.40
CA LEU A 158 2.79 -17.66 3.00
C LEU A 158 2.07 -16.45 2.37
N SER A 159 2.44 -15.24 2.76
CA SER A 159 1.71 -14.01 2.45
C SER A 159 2.46 -13.03 1.53
N GLY A 160 3.36 -13.54 0.68
CA GLY A 160 4.06 -12.71 -0.30
C GLY A 160 5.02 -11.69 0.31
N GLY A 161 5.74 -12.05 1.38
CA GLY A 161 6.75 -11.19 2.01
C GLY A 161 6.24 -10.31 3.15
N CYS A 162 4.97 -10.40 3.51
CA CYS A 162 4.34 -9.51 4.47
C CYS A 162 4.90 -9.67 5.91
N HIS A 163 5.29 -8.55 6.52
CA HIS A 163 5.76 -8.45 7.91
C HIS A 163 4.62 -7.96 8.82
N LEU A 164 4.31 -8.74 9.86
CA LEU A 164 3.28 -8.37 10.84
C LEU A 164 3.75 -7.33 11.86
N ASN A 165 5.05 -7.11 11.99
CA ASN A 165 5.69 -6.41 13.10
C ASN A 165 6.42 -5.13 12.71
N ARG A 166 6.09 -4.52 11.57
CA ARG A 166 6.65 -3.21 11.17
C ARG A 166 5.97 -2.07 11.91
N SER A 167 6.74 -1.16 12.50
CA SER A 167 6.26 0.11 13.04
C SER A 167 6.10 1.10 11.88
N ILE A 168 4.90 1.15 11.29
CA ILE A 168 4.65 1.89 10.04
C ILE A 168 4.89 3.39 10.21
N ASP A 169 4.50 3.96 11.33
CA ASP A 169 4.73 5.37 11.66
C ASP A 169 6.22 5.71 11.75
N GLU A 170 7.00 4.91 12.50
CA GLU A 170 8.45 5.11 12.61
C GLU A 170 9.15 5.00 11.25
N LEU A 171 8.72 4.06 10.40
CA LEU A 171 9.28 3.91 9.05
C LEU A 171 9.03 5.15 8.18
N ILE A 172 7.81 5.69 8.23
CA ILE A 172 7.41 6.90 7.50
C ILE A 172 8.21 8.11 7.99
N GLU A 173 8.32 8.30 9.31
CA GLU A 173 9.06 9.42 9.89
C GLU A 173 10.57 9.33 9.59
N ASN A 174 11.17 8.15 9.70
CA ASN A 174 12.59 7.90 9.39
C ASN A 174 12.94 8.15 7.92
N ALA A 175 11.95 8.08 7.03
CA ALA A 175 12.12 8.41 5.61
C ALA A 175 11.98 9.91 5.30
N GLY A 176 11.85 10.77 6.32
CA GLY A 176 11.74 12.21 6.17
C GLY A 176 10.33 12.71 5.82
N PHE A 177 9.32 11.98 6.27
CA PHE A 177 7.94 12.47 6.26
C PHE A 177 7.53 12.98 7.63
N ARG A 178 6.62 13.93 7.65
CA ARG A 178 5.87 14.35 8.83
C ARG A 178 4.45 13.81 8.74
N ILE A 179 4.04 13.00 9.69
CA ILE A 179 2.69 12.49 9.79
C ILE A 179 1.73 13.63 10.16
N GLU A 180 0.68 13.83 9.36
CA GLU A 180 -0.35 14.84 9.58
C GLU A 180 -1.58 14.24 10.29
N ARG A 181 -1.92 13.00 9.94
CA ARG A 181 -3.00 12.22 10.56
C ARG A 181 -2.55 10.78 10.74
N LEU A 182 -2.86 10.21 11.91
CA LEU A 182 -2.58 8.81 12.22
C LEU A 182 -3.66 8.23 13.12
N ASP A 183 -4.40 7.29 12.60
CA ASP A 183 -5.34 6.47 13.35
C ASP A 183 -4.77 5.06 13.48
N LYS A 184 -4.75 4.52 14.71
CA LYS A 184 -4.29 3.17 14.99
C LYS A 184 -5.40 2.37 15.68
N GLY A 185 -5.56 1.11 15.30
CA GLY A 185 -6.55 0.26 15.95
C GLY A 185 -6.66 -1.11 15.31
N TYR A 186 -7.50 -1.93 15.91
CA TYR A 186 -7.77 -3.28 15.37
C TYR A 186 -8.97 -3.28 14.44
N MET A 187 -8.83 -3.93 13.32
CA MET A 187 -9.99 -4.42 12.60
C MET A 187 -10.44 -5.79 13.14
N ARG A 188 -11.60 -6.28 12.72
CA ARG A 188 -12.13 -7.58 13.14
C ARG A 188 -11.21 -8.72 12.67
N GLY A 189 -10.80 -9.60 13.61
CA GLY A 189 -9.97 -10.76 13.30
C GLY A 189 -8.92 -11.06 14.37
N PRO A 190 -7.98 -11.98 14.09
CA PRO A 190 -6.89 -12.32 15.01
C PRO A 190 -5.98 -11.12 15.26
N LYS A 191 -5.84 -10.70 16.52
CA LYS A 191 -5.08 -9.49 16.90
C LYS A 191 -3.68 -9.36 16.26
N PRO A 192 -2.85 -10.42 16.16
CA PRO A 192 -1.54 -10.28 15.54
C PRO A 192 -1.55 -9.85 14.07
N MET A 193 -2.67 -10.07 13.36
CA MET A 193 -2.81 -9.83 11.92
C MET A 193 -3.66 -8.60 11.59
N THR A 194 -4.25 -7.93 12.60
CA THR A 194 -5.33 -6.97 12.38
C THR A 194 -5.09 -5.60 12.96
N PHE A 195 -3.89 -5.32 13.49
CA PHE A 195 -3.55 -4.00 13.95
C PHE A 195 -3.20 -3.10 12.77
N MET A 196 -3.96 -2.02 12.61
CA MET A 196 -3.94 -1.14 11.46
C MET A 196 -3.35 0.22 11.79
N TYR A 197 -2.68 0.79 10.82
CA TYR A 197 -2.23 2.17 10.74
C TYR A 197 -2.91 2.81 9.55
N GLU A 198 -3.65 3.88 9.77
CA GLU A 198 -4.33 4.63 8.72
C GLU A 198 -3.99 6.11 8.86
N GLY A 199 -3.61 6.76 7.77
CA GLY A 199 -3.23 8.16 7.89
C GLY A 199 -2.76 8.84 6.63
N SER A 200 -2.18 10.02 6.86
CA SER A 200 -1.51 10.81 5.84
C SER A 200 -0.25 11.46 6.38
N ALA A 201 0.71 11.65 5.49
CA ALA A 201 1.98 12.30 5.80
C ALA A 201 2.42 13.19 4.63
N ARG A 202 3.33 14.14 4.90
CA ARG A 202 3.93 15.00 3.88
C ARG A 202 5.46 14.99 3.99
N PRO A 203 6.20 15.19 2.90
CA PRO A 203 7.63 15.44 2.95
C PRO A 203 7.98 16.59 3.90
N GLN A 204 9.08 16.43 4.66
CA GLN A 204 9.67 17.52 5.48
C GLN A 204 10.62 18.34 4.63
#